data_5c301e5038cf47c72dd8af1f89461d0c
#
_entry.id   5c301e5038cf47c72dd8af1f89461d0c
#
_cell.length_a   1.000
_cell.length_b   1.000
_cell.length_c   1.000
_cell.angle_alpha   90.00
_cell.angle_beta   90.00
_cell.angle_gamma   90.00
#
_symmetry.space_group_name_H-M   'P 1'
#
loop_
_entity.id
_entity.type
_entity.pdbx_description
1 polymer ?
#
loop_
_entity_poly.entity_id
_entity_poly.type
_entity_poly.pdbx_seq_one_letter_code
_entity_poly.pdbx_strand_id
1 'polypeptide(L)'
;MDKNRLRGFAAAVTFFSFGLTACSPPAPSDAPQILLFAGAGTSPNDVQAVETILKARRLGYAKAGSSQLNGMSEAQLTAFRLLIVPGGNYLTIGNRLTPGSTTNIHKAVQGGLNYLGICAGAILAGQVSSNSINLTAGVRFDFYAAVNRGVHKAAVAIAGVGTPTIEHYWEDGPQFTGWGAVVGKYPDGTPAIVEGTSGKGFVILSGVHPEAPANWRHGMKFTTPASVANDYAGTLIEAALSGTWLPHQ
;
A
#
# COMPACT_ATOMS: atom_id res chain seq x y z
N MET A 1 -62.13 -68.13 29.81
CA MET A 1 -61.05 -67.83 30.77
C MET A 1 -59.76 -67.81 29.92
N ASP A 2 -59.35 -66.66 29.56
CA ASP A 2 -57.95 -66.53 29.09
C ASP A 2 -57.56 -65.05 29.16
N LYS A 3 -56.36 -64.79 29.73
CA LYS A 3 -55.92 -63.44 30.10
C LYS A 3 -54.83 -63.05 29.05
N ASN A 4 -55.18 -62.16 28.15
CA ASN A 4 -54.22 -61.51 27.23
C ASN A 4 -53.29 -60.56 27.96
N ARG A 5 -52.01 -60.81 27.93
CA ARG A 5 -50.91 -59.88 28.34
C ARG A 5 -50.48 -59.06 27.14
N LEU A 6 -50.73 -57.77 27.16
CA LEU A 6 -50.16 -56.81 26.30
C LEU A 6 -48.66 -56.52 26.74
N ARG A 7 -47.72 -56.76 25.87
CA ARG A 7 -46.31 -56.36 26.03
C ARG A 7 -46.15 -55.01 25.34
N GLY A 8 -45.92 -53.94 26.12
CA GLY A 8 -45.56 -52.64 25.60
C GLY A 8 -44.09 -52.66 25.17
N PHE A 9 -43.85 -52.27 23.92
CA PHE A 9 -42.51 -51.92 23.41
C PHE A 9 -42.20 -50.45 23.72
N ALA A 10 -41.22 -50.16 24.57
CA ALA A 10 -40.69 -48.85 24.80
C ALA A 10 -39.59 -48.57 23.71
N ALA A 11 -39.88 -47.68 22.81
CA ALA A 11 -38.87 -47.21 21.85
C ALA A 11 -38.02 -46.12 22.54
N ALA A 12 -36.74 -46.40 22.72
CA ALA A 12 -35.79 -45.41 23.20
C ALA A 12 -35.37 -44.51 22.02
N VAL A 13 -35.71 -43.22 22.05
CA VAL A 13 -35.27 -42.22 21.11
C VAL A 13 -33.98 -41.64 21.63
N THR A 14 -32.86 -41.98 20.97
CA THR A 14 -31.52 -41.45 21.26
C THR A 14 -31.36 -40.11 20.51
N PHE A 15 -31.35 -39.00 21.24
CA PHE A 15 -31.02 -37.70 20.70
C PHE A 15 -29.50 -37.59 20.52
N PHE A 16 -29.02 -37.57 19.27
CA PHE A 16 -27.64 -37.18 18.93
C PHE A 16 -27.57 -35.65 18.93
N SER A 17 -27.02 -35.05 19.98
CA SER A 17 -26.68 -33.63 20.00
C SER A 17 -25.41 -33.41 19.15
N PHE A 18 -25.57 -32.88 17.93
CA PHE A 18 -24.46 -32.34 17.16
C PHE A 18 -23.99 -31.03 17.82
N GLY A 19 -22.90 -31.09 18.54
CA GLY A 19 -22.20 -29.90 19.03
C GLY A 19 -21.61 -29.12 17.87
N LEU A 20 -22.22 -27.99 17.51
CA LEU A 20 -21.60 -26.99 16.62
C LEU A 20 -20.46 -26.34 17.39
N THR A 21 -19.23 -26.80 17.14
CA THR A 21 -18.03 -26.06 17.53
C THR A 21 -17.99 -24.78 16.70
N ALA A 22 -18.44 -23.68 17.28
CA ALA A 22 -18.22 -22.35 16.72
C ALA A 22 -16.69 -22.10 16.72
N CYS A 23 -16.07 -22.11 15.53
CA CYS A 23 -14.72 -21.58 15.35
C CYS A 23 -14.80 -20.08 15.66
N SER A 24 -14.32 -19.67 16.83
CA SER A 24 -14.08 -18.24 17.11
C SER A 24 -13.05 -17.74 16.10
N PRO A 25 -13.27 -16.57 15.46
CA PRO A 25 -12.23 -15.97 14.63
C PRO A 25 -10.97 -15.76 15.48
N PRO A 26 -9.77 -15.95 14.92
CA PRO A 26 -8.54 -15.70 15.64
C PRO A 26 -8.54 -14.26 16.14
N ALA A 27 -8.11 -14.05 17.38
CA ALA A 27 -7.93 -12.72 17.95
C ALA A 27 -6.99 -11.91 17.04
N PRO A 28 -7.23 -10.59 16.85
CA PRO A 28 -6.32 -9.75 16.08
C PRO A 28 -4.90 -9.92 16.63
N SER A 29 -3.93 -10.26 15.77
CA SER A 29 -2.54 -10.34 16.18
C SER A 29 -2.08 -8.92 16.53
N ASP A 30 -1.50 -8.69 17.72
CA ASP A 30 -0.88 -7.42 18.11
C ASP A 30 0.39 -7.10 17.29
N ALA A 31 0.79 -8.01 16.39
CA ALA A 31 1.95 -7.83 15.54
C ALA A 31 1.68 -6.77 14.47
N PRO A 32 2.65 -5.87 14.19
CA PRO A 32 2.50 -4.84 13.18
C PRO A 32 2.32 -5.48 11.79
N GLN A 33 1.27 -5.04 11.08
CA GLN A 33 0.95 -5.55 9.74
C GLN A 33 1.66 -4.76 8.63
N ILE A 34 2.16 -3.58 8.94
CA ILE A 34 2.79 -2.66 7.98
C ILE A 34 4.26 -2.52 8.31
N LEU A 35 5.12 -2.65 7.30
CA LEU A 35 6.52 -2.30 7.35
C LEU A 35 6.70 -0.95 6.64
N LEU A 36 7.07 0.09 7.39
CA LEU A 36 7.40 1.40 6.84
C LEU A 36 8.91 1.53 6.65
N PHE A 37 9.35 1.69 5.41
CA PHE A 37 10.77 1.93 5.12
C PHE A 37 11.17 3.36 5.52
N ALA A 38 12.19 3.46 6.35
CA ALA A 38 12.75 4.72 6.86
C ALA A 38 14.29 4.69 6.74
N GLY A 39 14.77 4.17 5.61
CA GLY A 39 16.20 4.01 5.34
C GLY A 39 16.82 5.22 4.66
N ALA A 40 18.13 5.13 4.40
CA ALA A 40 18.86 6.16 3.70
C ALA A 40 18.25 6.43 2.31
N GLY A 41 18.07 7.69 1.98
CA GLY A 41 17.44 8.16 0.76
C GLY A 41 15.95 8.47 0.89
N THR A 42 15.22 7.92 1.90
CA THR A 42 13.88 8.43 2.19
C THR A 42 13.97 9.80 2.85
N SER A 43 13.03 10.67 2.53
CA SER A 43 12.89 11.96 3.21
C SER A 43 12.35 11.70 4.63
N PRO A 44 12.99 12.21 5.69
CA PRO A 44 12.46 12.08 7.05
C PRO A 44 11.06 12.68 7.22
N ASN A 45 10.76 13.73 6.47
CA ASN A 45 9.46 14.40 6.50
C ASN A 45 8.38 13.49 5.90
N ASP A 46 8.66 12.78 4.80
CA ASP A 46 7.74 11.84 4.17
C ASP A 46 7.45 10.66 5.11
N VAL A 47 8.50 10.10 5.73
CA VAL A 47 8.34 9.06 6.74
C VAL A 47 7.43 9.53 7.88
N GLN A 48 7.67 10.74 8.42
CA GLN A 48 6.86 11.31 9.50
C GLN A 48 5.40 11.56 9.08
N ALA A 49 5.19 12.02 7.86
CA ALA A 49 3.84 12.26 7.32
C ALA A 49 3.04 10.95 7.22
N VAL A 50 3.65 9.90 6.67
CA VAL A 50 3.05 8.55 6.62
C VAL A 50 2.79 8.02 8.04
N GLU A 51 3.75 8.13 8.98
CA GLU A 51 3.55 7.73 10.37
C GLU A 51 2.35 8.44 11.03
N THR A 52 2.17 9.72 10.73
CA THR A 52 1.05 10.51 11.26
C THR A 52 -0.29 9.93 10.82
N ILE A 53 -0.41 9.55 9.54
CA ILE A 53 -1.62 8.92 9.00
C ILE A 53 -1.84 7.54 9.60
N LEU A 54 -0.78 6.69 9.68
CA LEU A 54 -0.88 5.37 10.28
C LEU A 54 -1.37 5.43 11.72
N LYS A 55 -0.85 6.37 12.52
CA LYS A 55 -1.29 6.61 13.91
C LYS A 55 -2.74 7.09 13.99
N ALA A 56 -3.12 8.05 13.15
CA ALA A 56 -4.49 8.57 13.11
C ALA A 56 -5.51 7.47 12.75
N ARG A 57 -5.12 6.54 11.87
CA ARG A 57 -5.93 5.38 11.46
C ARG A 57 -5.79 4.17 12.39
N ARG A 58 -4.98 4.25 13.46
CA ARG A 58 -4.69 3.16 14.40
C ARG A 58 -4.18 1.89 13.71
N LEU A 59 -3.40 2.05 12.64
CA LEU A 59 -2.78 0.95 11.91
C LEU A 59 -1.45 0.60 12.53
N GLY A 60 -1.27 -0.66 12.93
CA GLY A 60 -0.03 -1.17 13.51
C GLY A 60 1.09 -1.25 12.48
N TYR A 61 2.24 -0.62 12.76
CA TYR A 61 3.38 -0.61 11.86
C TYR A 61 4.71 -0.76 12.61
N ALA A 62 5.72 -1.29 11.91
CA ALA A 62 7.12 -1.25 12.30
C ALA A 62 7.91 -0.42 11.30
N LYS A 63 9.00 0.21 11.74
CA LYS A 63 9.95 0.90 10.85
C LYS A 63 11.18 0.05 10.60
N ALA A 64 11.69 0.10 9.36
CA ALA A 64 12.97 -0.50 8.99
C ALA A 64 13.87 0.49 8.27
N GLY A 65 15.09 0.68 8.78
CA GLY A 65 16.17 1.36 8.07
C GLY A 65 16.81 0.44 7.01
N SER A 66 17.72 1.01 6.19
CA SER A 66 18.39 0.24 5.11
C SER A 66 19.09 -1.01 5.62
N SER A 67 19.82 -0.92 6.74
CA SER A 67 20.54 -2.06 7.32
C SER A 67 19.58 -3.18 7.75
N GLN A 68 18.46 -2.81 8.40
CA GLN A 68 17.46 -3.77 8.83
C GLN A 68 16.78 -4.44 7.63
N LEU A 69 16.35 -3.65 6.64
CA LEU A 69 15.71 -4.18 5.42
C LEU A 69 16.67 -5.08 4.63
N ASN A 70 17.95 -4.74 4.56
CA ASN A 70 19.00 -5.55 3.93
C ASN A 70 19.22 -6.90 4.62
N GLY A 71 18.96 -6.98 5.93
CA GLY A 71 19.06 -8.22 6.72
C GLY A 71 17.80 -9.07 6.70
N MET A 72 16.67 -8.59 6.15
CA MET A 72 15.42 -9.35 6.15
C MET A 72 15.39 -10.39 5.05
N SER A 73 15.05 -11.62 5.44
CA SER A 73 14.71 -12.69 4.50
C SER A 73 13.31 -12.48 3.89
N GLU A 74 13.01 -13.18 2.79
CA GLU A 74 11.68 -13.23 2.20
C GLU A 74 10.61 -13.61 3.24
N ALA A 75 10.88 -14.64 4.07
CA ALA A 75 9.96 -15.09 5.11
C ALA A 75 9.68 -14.03 6.18
N GLN A 76 10.68 -13.22 6.56
CA GLN A 76 10.48 -12.12 7.49
C GLN A 76 9.68 -10.96 6.86
N LEU A 77 9.86 -10.71 5.57
CA LEU A 77 9.09 -9.71 4.83
C LEU A 77 7.62 -10.14 4.68
N THR A 78 7.35 -11.40 4.39
CA THR A 78 5.98 -11.94 4.24
C THR A 78 5.22 -12.08 5.57
N ALA A 79 5.89 -11.87 6.71
CA ALA A 79 5.20 -11.70 7.99
C ALA A 79 4.40 -10.39 8.06
N PHE A 80 4.74 -9.40 7.23
CA PHE A 80 3.94 -8.19 7.05
C PHE A 80 2.94 -8.38 5.90
N ARG A 81 1.89 -7.57 5.91
CA ARG A 81 0.90 -7.50 4.83
C ARG A 81 1.19 -6.41 3.82
N LEU A 82 1.87 -5.35 4.25
CA LEU A 82 2.16 -4.18 3.41
C LEU A 82 3.57 -3.65 3.69
N LEU A 83 4.33 -3.40 2.63
CA LEU A 83 5.54 -2.58 2.65
C LEU A 83 5.21 -1.21 2.07
N ILE A 84 5.46 -0.15 2.85
CA ILE A 84 5.35 1.24 2.39
C ILE A 84 6.74 1.80 2.18
N VAL A 85 7.02 2.32 0.98
CA VAL A 85 8.24 3.05 0.65
C VAL A 85 7.87 4.49 0.31
N PRO A 86 8.20 5.47 1.19
CA PRO A 86 7.87 6.88 1.02
C PRO A 86 8.72 7.59 -0.04
N GLY A 87 8.48 8.89 -0.19
CA GLY A 87 9.26 9.78 -1.03
C GLY A 87 10.70 9.99 -0.57
N GLY A 88 11.48 10.66 -1.44
CA GLY A 88 12.90 10.95 -1.23
C GLY A 88 13.72 10.86 -2.51
N ASN A 89 14.93 10.36 -2.43
CA ASN A 89 15.81 10.14 -3.57
C ASN A 89 15.91 8.66 -3.93
N TYR A 90 15.26 8.24 -5.00
CA TYR A 90 15.17 6.83 -5.39
C TYR A 90 16.52 6.19 -5.72
N LEU A 91 17.47 6.96 -6.29
CA LEU A 91 18.83 6.47 -6.56
C LEU A 91 19.57 6.17 -5.25
N THR A 92 19.47 7.06 -4.27
CA THR A 92 20.07 6.84 -2.95
C THR A 92 19.41 5.64 -2.25
N ILE A 93 18.10 5.52 -2.29
CA ILE A 93 17.38 4.34 -1.74
C ILE A 93 17.92 3.06 -2.38
N GLY A 94 17.90 2.98 -3.73
CA GLY A 94 18.36 1.81 -4.46
C GLY A 94 19.83 1.47 -4.17
N ASN A 95 20.71 2.46 -4.14
CA ASN A 95 22.15 2.26 -3.84
C ASN A 95 22.44 1.83 -2.41
N ARG A 96 21.51 2.03 -1.48
CA ARG A 96 21.63 1.61 -0.07
C ARG A 96 20.95 0.29 0.25
N LEU A 97 20.17 -0.24 -0.70
CA LEU A 97 19.68 -1.61 -0.67
C LEU A 97 20.68 -2.54 -1.36
N THR A 98 20.83 -3.75 -0.85
CA THR A 98 21.64 -4.79 -1.52
C THR A 98 20.81 -5.45 -2.63
N PRO A 99 21.45 -6.05 -3.67
CA PRO A 99 20.74 -6.86 -4.66
C PRO A 99 19.95 -8.02 -4.04
N GLY A 100 20.45 -8.59 -2.93
CA GLY A 100 19.76 -9.62 -2.17
C GLY A 100 18.47 -9.09 -1.53
N SER A 101 18.53 -7.88 -0.96
CA SER A 101 17.36 -7.23 -0.35
C SER A 101 16.26 -6.93 -1.38
N THR A 102 16.61 -6.31 -2.52
CA THR A 102 15.63 -6.03 -3.57
C THR A 102 15.04 -7.32 -4.16
N THR A 103 15.85 -8.39 -4.28
CA THR A 103 15.38 -9.72 -4.67
C THR A 103 14.41 -10.30 -3.65
N ASN A 104 14.72 -10.20 -2.35
CA ASN A 104 13.84 -10.70 -1.29
C ASN A 104 12.51 -9.93 -1.24
N ILE A 105 12.55 -8.59 -1.40
CA ILE A 105 11.33 -7.78 -1.49
C ILE A 105 10.50 -8.20 -2.72
N HIS A 106 11.13 -8.33 -3.89
CA HIS A 106 10.46 -8.80 -5.11
C HIS A 106 9.74 -10.13 -4.85
N LYS A 107 10.45 -11.14 -4.34
CA LYS A 107 9.90 -12.47 -4.06
C LYS A 107 8.78 -12.40 -3.02
N ALA A 108 8.95 -11.61 -1.96
CA ALA A 108 7.93 -11.43 -0.94
C ALA A 108 6.64 -10.84 -1.53
N VAL A 109 6.76 -9.86 -2.44
CA VAL A 109 5.59 -9.30 -3.15
C VAL A 109 4.98 -10.34 -4.08
N GLN A 110 5.79 -11.08 -4.85
CA GLN A 110 5.29 -12.20 -5.65
C GLN A 110 4.55 -13.25 -4.80
N GLY A 111 4.96 -13.41 -3.54
CA GLY A 111 4.36 -14.32 -2.56
C GLY A 111 3.10 -13.80 -1.86
N GLY A 112 2.79 -12.50 -1.94
CA GLY A 112 1.58 -11.90 -1.38
C GLY A 112 1.79 -10.72 -0.42
N LEU A 113 3.02 -10.25 -0.18
CA LEU A 113 3.27 -8.97 0.46
C LEU A 113 2.77 -7.85 -0.48
N ASN A 114 1.91 -6.97 0.02
CA ASN A 114 1.48 -5.81 -0.75
C ASN A 114 2.52 -4.68 -0.70
N TYR A 115 2.45 -3.75 -1.66
CA TYR A 115 3.40 -2.66 -1.78
C TYR A 115 2.69 -1.33 -2.05
N LEU A 116 3.06 -0.29 -1.30
CA LEU A 116 2.69 1.10 -1.58
C LEU A 116 3.95 1.91 -1.77
N GLY A 117 4.15 2.44 -2.97
CA GLY A 117 5.25 3.35 -3.30
C GLY A 117 4.74 4.77 -3.51
N ILE A 118 5.35 5.75 -2.84
CA ILE A 118 5.04 7.18 -3.01
C ILE A 118 6.27 7.88 -3.60
N CYS A 119 6.11 8.63 -4.67
CA CYS A 119 7.17 9.38 -5.34
C CYS A 119 8.42 8.51 -5.60
N ALA A 120 9.52 8.69 -4.88
CA ALA A 120 10.73 7.88 -5.00
C ALA A 120 10.46 6.38 -4.78
N GLY A 121 9.59 6.04 -3.83
CA GLY A 121 9.17 4.66 -3.58
C GLY A 121 8.41 4.06 -4.76
N ALA A 122 7.64 4.87 -5.49
CA ALA A 122 6.96 4.42 -6.69
C ALA A 122 7.95 4.16 -7.83
N ILE A 123 8.96 5.02 -8.01
CA ILE A 123 10.01 4.81 -9.01
C ILE A 123 10.82 3.54 -8.70
N LEU A 124 11.13 3.30 -7.43
CA LEU A 124 11.90 2.13 -6.99
C LEU A 124 11.19 0.80 -7.30
N ALA A 125 9.85 0.79 -7.38
CA ALA A 125 9.07 -0.38 -7.74
C ALA A 125 9.29 -0.86 -9.18
N GLY A 126 9.73 0.00 -10.08
CA GLY A 126 10.00 -0.33 -11.49
C GLY A 126 11.42 -0.83 -11.73
N GLN A 127 11.83 -0.75 -12.99
CA GLN A 127 13.17 -1.13 -13.45
C GLN A 127 13.91 0.11 -13.96
N VAL A 128 14.32 0.99 -13.03
CA VAL A 128 14.98 2.27 -13.36
C VAL A 128 16.46 2.33 -12.97
N SER A 129 16.93 1.38 -12.15
CA SER A 129 18.32 1.29 -11.70
C SER A 129 18.70 -0.18 -11.44
N SER A 130 20.00 -0.44 -11.24
CA SER A 130 20.51 -1.79 -10.96
C SER A 130 19.91 -2.45 -9.70
N ASN A 131 19.44 -1.65 -8.75
CA ASN A 131 18.88 -2.11 -7.47
C ASN A 131 17.39 -1.77 -7.30
N SER A 132 16.64 -1.69 -8.40
CA SER A 132 15.18 -1.57 -8.38
C SER A 132 14.52 -2.86 -7.91
N ILE A 133 13.32 -2.77 -7.36
CA ILE A 133 12.58 -3.93 -6.87
C ILE A 133 11.95 -4.72 -8.03
N ASN A 134 11.68 -4.07 -9.16
CA ASN A 134 11.16 -4.66 -10.39
C ASN A 134 9.81 -5.39 -10.20
N LEU A 135 8.85 -4.69 -9.58
CA LEU A 135 7.48 -5.21 -9.35
C LEU A 135 6.56 -5.03 -10.56
N THR A 136 6.86 -4.06 -11.43
CA THR A 136 5.94 -3.58 -12.48
C THR A 136 6.55 -3.80 -13.85
N ALA A 137 6.28 -4.95 -14.44
CA ALA A 137 6.81 -5.28 -15.78
C ALA A 137 6.25 -4.32 -16.84
N GLY A 138 7.13 -3.65 -17.59
CA GLY A 138 6.77 -2.77 -18.70
C GLY A 138 6.31 -1.36 -18.31
N VAL A 139 6.23 -1.02 -17.03
CA VAL A 139 5.92 0.35 -16.61
C VAL A 139 7.02 1.31 -17.07
N ARG A 140 6.60 2.46 -17.55
CA ARG A 140 7.51 3.57 -17.90
C ARG A 140 7.31 4.66 -16.88
N PHE A 141 8.42 5.13 -16.30
CA PHE A 141 8.45 6.26 -15.39
C PHE A 141 8.94 7.47 -16.16
N ASP A 142 8.18 8.54 -16.08
CA ASP A 142 8.58 9.84 -16.60
C ASP A 142 8.19 10.89 -15.56
N PHE A 143 8.74 12.09 -15.65
CA PHE A 143 8.31 13.16 -14.76
C PHE A 143 7.08 13.84 -15.33
N TYR A 144 6.20 14.30 -14.44
CA TYR A 144 5.05 15.09 -14.84
C TYR A 144 5.49 16.34 -15.61
N ALA A 145 4.75 16.69 -16.68
CA ALA A 145 5.14 17.73 -17.63
C ALA A 145 5.44 19.13 -17.03
N ALA A 146 5.09 19.36 -15.76
CA ALA A 146 5.47 20.58 -15.06
C ALA A 146 7.01 20.74 -14.93
N VAL A 147 7.76 19.64 -14.78
CA VAL A 147 9.23 19.63 -14.73
C VAL A 147 9.83 20.25 -15.98
N ASN A 148 9.28 19.96 -17.15
CA ASN A 148 9.76 20.51 -18.43
C ASN A 148 9.62 22.03 -18.52
N ARG A 149 8.85 22.63 -17.61
CA ARG A 149 8.66 24.08 -17.47
C ARG A 149 9.44 24.66 -16.30
N GLY A 150 10.33 23.88 -15.67
CA GLY A 150 11.13 24.28 -14.51
C GLY A 150 10.33 24.32 -13.20
N VAL A 151 9.15 23.71 -13.15
CA VAL A 151 8.34 23.61 -11.93
C VAL A 151 8.67 22.30 -11.24
N HIS A 152 9.24 22.38 -10.03
CA HIS A 152 9.63 21.23 -9.23
C HIS A 152 8.69 20.94 -8.08
N LYS A 153 7.87 21.91 -7.67
CA LYS A 153 6.86 21.79 -6.60
C LYS A 153 5.58 22.48 -7.00
N ALA A 154 4.45 21.85 -6.81
CA ALA A 154 3.15 22.44 -7.13
C ALA A 154 2.00 21.82 -6.34
N ALA A 155 0.89 22.59 -6.22
CA ALA A 155 -0.43 22.03 -5.99
C ALA A 155 -0.92 21.45 -7.32
N VAL A 156 -1.16 20.14 -7.36
CA VAL A 156 -1.58 19.46 -8.59
C VAL A 156 -2.92 18.77 -8.36
N ALA A 157 -3.90 19.13 -9.18
CA ALA A 157 -5.23 18.55 -9.14
C ALA A 157 -5.23 17.16 -9.77
N ILE A 158 -5.54 16.13 -8.99
CA ILE A 158 -5.63 14.76 -9.45
C ILE A 158 -7.09 14.38 -9.65
N ALA A 159 -7.45 14.04 -10.88
CA ALA A 159 -8.78 13.58 -11.24
C ALA A 159 -8.86 12.05 -11.04
N GLY A 160 -9.66 11.60 -10.08
CA GLY A 160 -10.00 10.20 -9.87
C GLY A 160 -11.26 9.79 -10.62
N VAL A 161 -11.54 8.49 -10.64
CA VAL A 161 -12.76 7.93 -11.21
C VAL A 161 -13.89 7.95 -10.17
N GLY A 162 -14.99 8.62 -10.48
CA GLY A 162 -16.16 8.69 -9.60
C GLY A 162 -15.90 9.39 -8.26
N THR A 163 -14.78 10.09 -8.15
CA THR A 163 -14.38 10.83 -6.94
C THR A 163 -14.14 12.30 -7.27
N PRO A 164 -14.31 13.21 -6.31
CA PRO A 164 -13.93 14.60 -6.51
C PRO A 164 -12.45 14.75 -6.87
N THR A 165 -12.12 15.72 -7.68
CA THR A 165 -10.73 16.11 -7.93
C THR A 165 -10.11 16.64 -6.64
N ILE A 166 -8.96 16.12 -6.27
CA ILE A 166 -8.22 16.48 -5.05
C ILE A 166 -6.89 17.09 -5.45
N GLU A 167 -6.55 18.25 -4.89
CA GLU A 167 -5.22 18.82 -5.05
C GLU A 167 -4.24 18.20 -4.06
N HIS A 168 -3.21 17.58 -4.61
CA HIS A 168 -2.11 17.00 -3.85
C HIS A 168 -0.84 17.84 -3.99
N TYR A 169 0.02 17.76 -2.98
CA TYR A 169 1.39 18.23 -3.10
C TYR A 169 2.14 17.33 -4.09
N TRP A 170 2.84 17.94 -5.03
CA TRP A 170 3.70 17.28 -5.98
C TRP A 170 5.10 17.90 -5.91
N GLU A 171 6.15 17.07 -5.88
CA GLU A 171 7.55 17.47 -5.92
C GLU A 171 8.32 16.44 -6.74
N ASP A 172 8.64 16.79 -8.00
CA ASP A 172 9.40 15.97 -8.95
C ASP A 172 8.93 14.49 -9.03
N GLY A 173 7.65 14.24 -8.75
CA GLY A 173 7.09 12.91 -8.73
C GLY A 173 6.80 12.38 -10.13
N PRO A 174 6.82 11.04 -10.32
CA PRO A 174 6.66 10.41 -11.62
C PRO A 174 5.22 10.42 -12.14
N GLN A 175 5.10 10.27 -13.45
CA GLN A 175 3.91 9.75 -14.13
C GLN A 175 4.14 8.30 -14.54
N PHE A 176 3.07 7.52 -14.74
CA PHE A 176 3.15 6.10 -15.03
C PHE A 176 2.48 5.75 -16.34
N THR A 177 3.11 4.90 -17.15
CA THR A 177 2.52 4.34 -18.38
C THR A 177 2.90 2.88 -18.54
N GLY A 178 2.02 2.09 -19.19
CA GLY A 178 2.34 0.72 -19.59
C GLY A 178 2.11 -0.35 -18.52
N TRP A 179 1.59 0.00 -17.34
CA TRP A 179 1.27 -0.96 -16.28
C TRP A 179 0.15 -0.44 -15.37
N GLY A 180 -0.68 -1.38 -14.91
CA GLY A 180 -1.69 -1.15 -13.90
C GLY A 180 -2.94 -0.42 -14.40
N ALA A 181 -3.96 -0.39 -13.55
CA ALA A 181 -5.17 0.39 -13.72
C ALA A 181 -4.94 1.82 -13.22
N VAL A 182 -5.54 2.81 -13.87
CA VAL A 182 -5.34 4.22 -13.55
C VAL A 182 -6.37 4.66 -12.52
N VAL A 183 -5.91 4.92 -11.29
CA VAL A 183 -6.74 5.43 -10.18
C VAL A 183 -6.90 6.95 -10.24
N GLY A 184 -5.85 7.66 -10.63
CA GLY A 184 -5.88 9.11 -10.75
C GLY A 184 -4.96 9.63 -11.85
N LYS A 185 -5.35 10.76 -12.45
CA LYS A 185 -4.63 11.41 -13.56
C LYS A 185 -4.16 12.80 -13.20
N TYR A 186 -3.00 13.16 -13.70
CA TYR A 186 -2.51 14.53 -13.78
C TYR A 186 -3.41 15.39 -14.69
N PRO A 187 -3.30 16.75 -14.61
CA PRO A 187 -4.09 17.66 -15.46
C PRO A 187 -3.85 17.47 -16.97
N ASP A 188 -2.72 16.92 -17.39
CA ASP A 188 -2.40 16.61 -18.77
C ASP A 188 -2.95 15.24 -19.24
N GLY A 189 -3.68 14.54 -18.37
CA GLY A 189 -4.29 13.24 -18.64
C GLY A 189 -3.37 12.05 -18.40
N THR A 190 -2.09 12.27 -18.06
CA THR A 190 -1.16 11.17 -17.77
C THR A 190 -1.44 10.53 -16.41
N PRO A 191 -1.15 9.23 -16.22
CA PRO A 191 -1.41 8.54 -14.97
C PRO A 191 -0.54 9.09 -13.82
N ALA A 192 -1.18 9.49 -12.71
CA ALA A 192 -0.54 9.99 -11.49
C ALA A 192 -0.57 8.97 -10.35
N ILE A 193 -1.61 8.14 -10.31
CA ILE A 193 -1.76 7.06 -9.33
C ILE A 193 -2.23 5.83 -10.12
N VAL A 194 -1.53 4.72 -9.93
CA VAL A 194 -1.85 3.44 -10.59
C VAL A 194 -1.83 2.31 -9.58
N GLU A 195 -2.58 1.26 -9.87
CA GLU A 195 -2.63 0.05 -9.05
C GLU A 195 -2.64 -1.21 -9.91
N GLY A 196 -2.19 -2.32 -9.35
CA GLY A 196 -2.15 -3.59 -10.06
C GLY A 196 -1.62 -4.71 -9.18
N THR A 197 -1.38 -5.86 -9.77
CA THR A 197 -0.79 -7.01 -9.07
C THR A 197 0.61 -7.30 -9.56
N SER A 198 1.46 -7.79 -8.66
CA SER A 198 2.77 -8.34 -8.96
C SER A 198 2.84 -9.72 -8.29
N GLY A 199 2.62 -10.78 -9.07
CA GLY A 199 2.36 -12.10 -8.52
C GLY A 199 1.07 -12.11 -7.70
N LYS A 200 1.18 -12.47 -6.41
CA LYS A 200 0.04 -12.47 -5.46
C LYS A 200 -0.08 -11.17 -4.68
N GLY A 201 0.93 -10.29 -4.72
CA GLY A 201 0.93 -9.02 -4.02
C GLY A 201 0.20 -7.93 -4.81
N PHE A 202 -0.50 -7.06 -4.09
CA PHE A 202 -1.15 -5.88 -4.62
C PHE A 202 -0.21 -4.68 -4.52
N VAL A 203 -0.13 -3.87 -5.57
CA VAL A 203 0.81 -2.75 -5.69
C VAL A 203 0.06 -1.48 -6.02
N ILE A 204 0.26 -0.43 -5.22
CA ILE A 204 -0.19 0.93 -5.52
C ILE A 204 1.04 1.83 -5.67
N LEU A 205 1.07 2.64 -6.72
CA LEU A 205 2.13 3.62 -6.98
C LEU A 205 1.51 5.02 -7.09
N SER A 206 2.04 5.97 -6.33
CA SER A 206 1.63 7.37 -6.35
C SER A 206 2.77 8.29 -6.78
N GLY A 207 2.54 9.09 -7.80
CA GLY A 207 3.45 10.15 -8.25
C GLY A 207 3.25 11.48 -7.51
N VAL A 208 2.24 11.57 -6.67
CA VAL A 208 1.97 12.73 -5.81
C VAL A 208 2.11 12.34 -4.34
N HIS A 209 2.13 13.35 -3.45
CA HIS A 209 2.24 13.18 -2.00
C HIS A 209 0.89 13.46 -1.32
N PRO A 210 -0.04 12.51 -1.30
CA PRO A 210 -1.31 12.69 -0.62
C PRO A 210 -1.14 12.82 0.90
N GLU A 211 -0.03 12.30 1.45
CA GLU A 211 0.35 12.39 2.86
C GLU A 211 0.86 13.77 3.29
N ALA A 212 1.14 14.66 2.34
CA ALA A 212 1.77 15.96 2.62
C ALA A 212 0.97 16.81 3.62
N PRO A 213 1.58 17.17 4.77
CA PRO A 213 0.93 18.00 5.77
C PRO A 213 0.84 19.46 5.32
N ALA A 214 0.06 20.28 6.04
CA ALA A 214 -0.19 21.67 5.70
C ALA A 214 1.09 22.54 5.59
N ASN A 215 2.12 22.25 6.39
CA ASN A 215 3.37 23.01 6.38
C ASN A 215 4.20 22.83 5.10
N TRP A 216 4.07 21.69 4.36
CA TRP A 216 4.75 21.55 3.07
C TRP A 216 4.14 22.44 1.99
N ARG A 217 2.89 22.87 2.17
CA ARG A 217 2.10 23.64 1.21
C ARG A 217 2.38 25.14 1.24
N HIS A 218 3.28 25.59 2.13
CA HIS A 218 3.60 27.01 2.27
C HIS A 218 4.10 27.59 0.94
N GLY A 219 3.60 28.77 0.59
CA GLY A 219 3.95 29.47 -0.66
C GLY A 219 3.23 28.94 -1.91
N MET A 220 2.40 27.91 -1.79
CA MET A 220 1.57 27.38 -2.87
C MET A 220 0.09 27.66 -2.62
N LYS A 221 -0.69 27.75 -3.71
CA LYS A 221 -2.14 27.96 -3.63
C LYS A 221 -2.84 26.62 -3.74
N PHE A 222 -3.46 26.18 -2.64
CA PHE A 222 -4.32 25.02 -2.59
C PHE A 222 -5.77 25.45 -2.34
N THR A 223 -6.72 24.86 -3.05
CA THR A 223 -8.15 24.96 -2.76
C THR A 223 -8.62 23.79 -1.91
N THR A 224 -7.95 22.64 -2.02
CA THR A 224 -8.24 21.44 -1.21
C THR A 224 -7.50 21.52 0.14
N PRO A 225 -8.17 21.39 1.29
CA PRO A 225 -7.53 21.30 2.60
C PRO A 225 -6.55 20.11 2.68
N ALA A 226 -5.45 20.25 3.45
CA ALA A 226 -4.48 19.16 3.63
C ALA A 226 -5.12 17.91 4.23
N SER A 227 -6.11 18.07 5.13
CA SER A 227 -6.84 16.96 5.73
C SER A 227 -7.53 16.06 4.69
N VAL A 228 -8.12 16.66 3.65
CA VAL A 228 -8.79 15.90 2.56
C VAL A 228 -7.78 15.04 1.80
N ALA A 229 -6.60 15.57 1.48
CA ALA A 229 -5.54 14.80 0.84
C ALA A 229 -4.99 13.72 1.77
N ASN A 230 -4.82 14.03 3.07
CA ASN A 230 -4.35 13.04 4.05
C ASN A 230 -5.38 11.93 4.30
N ASP A 231 -6.68 12.22 4.26
CA ASP A 231 -7.72 11.19 4.30
C ASP A 231 -7.65 10.29 3.07
N TYR A 232 -7.37 10.86 1.90
CA TYR A 232 -7.15 10.08 0.69
C TYR A 232 -5.88 9.22 0.79
N ALA A 233 -4.78 9.74 1.36
CA ALA A 233 -3.59 8.93 1.66
C ALA A 233 -3.92 7.72 2.55
N GLY A 234 -4.76 7.93 3.58
CA GLY A 234 -5.26 6.84 4.41
C GLY A 234 -6.06 5.82 3.60
N THR A 235 -6.88 6.26 2.64
CA THR A 235 -7.61 5.36 1.74
C THR A 235 -6.65 4.52 0.87
N LEU A 236 -5.59 5.11 0.31
CA LEU A 236 -4.56 4.38 -0.44
C LEU A 236 -3.86 3.34 0.44
N ILE A 237 -3.51 3.69 1.67
CA ILE A 237 -2.86 2.78 2.63
C ILE A 237 -3.77 1.60 2.96
N GLU A 238 -5.04 1.84 3.26
CA GLU A 238 -6.02 0.80 3.59
C GLU A 238 -6.32 -0.10 2.40
N ALA A 239 -6.44 0.46 1.18
CA ALA A 239 -6.58 -0.30 -0.05
C ALA A 239 -5.36 -1.19 -0.31
N ALA A 240 -4.15 -0.64 -0.18
CA ALA A 240 -2.92 -1.41 -0.31
C ALA A 240 -2.80 -2.50 0.76
N LEU A 241 -3.14 -2.21 2.03
CA LEU A 241 -3.09 -3.18 3.13
C LEU A 241 -4.05 -4.35 2.91
N SER A 242 -5.26 -4.07 2.42
CA SER A 242 -6.29 -5.10 2.19
C SER A 242 -6.18 -5.78 0.82
N GLY A 243 -5.43 -5.21 -0.13
CA GLY A 243 -5.40 -5.66 -1.52
C GLY A 243 -6.72 -5.36 -2.26
N THR A 244 -7.39 -4.27 -1.89
CA THR A 244 -8.69 -3.90 -2.46
C THR A 244 -8.51 -2.88 -3.57
N TRP A 245 -9.07 -3.16 -4.74
CA TRP A 245 -9.06 -2.24 -5.87
C TRP A 245 -9.84 -0.96 -5.56
N LEU A 246 -9.27 0.16 -5.94
CA LEU A 246 -9.90 1.46 -5.92
C LEU A 246 -10.72 1.68 -7.21
N PRO A 247 -11.64 2.65 -7.26
CA PRO A 247 -12.25 3.06 -8.52
C PRO A 247 -11.16 3.48 -9.51
N HIS A 248 -11.13 2.87 -10.71
CA HIS A 248 -10.11 3.10 -11.73
C HIS A 248 -10.69 3.09 -13.15
N GLN A 249 -9.91 3.58 -14.12
CA GLN A 249 -10.21 3.61 -15.57
C GLN A 249 -9.61 2.38 -16.24
#